data_8a26a4d2bf58e12b35b88ace7390bcfb
#
_entry.id   8a26a4d2bf58e12b35b88ace7390bcfb
#
_cell.length_a   1.000
_cell.length_b   1.000
_cell.length_c   1.000
_cell.angle_alpha   90.00
_cell.angle_beta   90.00
_cell.angle_gamma   90.00
#
_symmetry.space_group_name_H-M   'P 1'
#
loop_
_entity.id
_entity.type
_entity.pdbx_description
1 polymer ?
#
loop_
_entity_poly.entity_id
_entity_poly.type
_entity_poly.pdbx_seq_one_letter_code
_entity_poly.pdbx_strand_id
1 'polypeptide(L)'
;MSSPDTRAELVDYYRRRAGEYEAIYAKPERQADLARLRHLIPERLRGRRVLEVACGTGYWTALVARTASSLVATDAADEPMRIAQSKTYPAGKVRFEMADAYALGPALGTFDAALAVFWWSHVPRARIAEFLASLHARLEPGARVILMDNRYIDGSSTPIAHRDADGNTYQDRRLADGSVTRVLKNFPAEDELRSSLKGAKDFCHEALEYYWLAEYRLQ
;
A
#
# COMPACT_ATOMS: atom_id res chain seq x y z
N MET A 1 2.50 -19.83 -22.64
CA MET A 1 3.13 -20.07 -21.33
C MET A 1 2.32 -19.24 -20.35
N SER A 2 1.61 -19.88 -19.42
CA SER A 2 0.82 -19.18 -18.40
C SER A 2 1.72 -18.25 -17.62
N SER A 3 1.31 -16.99 -17.45
CA SER A 3 1.96 -16.06 -16.53
C SER A 3 2.03 -16.73 -15.16
N PRO A 4 3.19 -16.74 -14.48
CA PRO A 4 3.27 -17.23 -13.12
C PRO A 4 2.24 -16.48 -12.25
N ASP A 5 1.70 -17.15 -11.24
CA ASP A 5 0.75 -16.53 -10.31
C ASP A 5 1.49 -15.44 -9.52
N THR A 6 1.59 -14.29 -10.12
CA THR A 6 2.30 -13.09 -9.60
C THR A 6 1.88 -12.75 -8.16
N ARG A 7 0.70 -13.19 -7.75
CA ARG A 7 0.17 -12.99 -6.40
C ARG A 7 0.81 -13.92 -5.38
N ALA A 8 0.85 -15.24 -5.66
CA ALA A 8 1.47 -16.20 -4.76
C ALA A 8 2.96 -15.90 -4.57
N GLU A 9 3.65 -15.53 -5.65
CA GLU A 9 5.05 -15.12 -5.63
C GLU A 9 5.27 -13.85 -4.81
N LEU A 10 4.37 -12.86 -4.90
CA LEU A 10 4.45 -11.63 -4.13
C LEU A 10 4.23 -11.90 -2.63
N VAL A 11 3.24 -12.71 -2.26
CA VAL A 11 2.99 -13.11 -0.87
C VAL A 11 4.20 -13.84 -0.29
N ASP A 12 4.76 -14.81 -1.02
CA ASP A 12 5.96 -15.55 -0.58
C ASP A 12 7.18 -14.62 -0.43
N TYR A 13 7.39 -13.70 -1.36
CA TYR A 13 8.44 -12.70 -1.26
C TYR A 13 8.33 -11.86 0.03
N TYR A 14 7.13 -11.33 0.33
CA TYR A 14 6.94 -10.50 1.52
C TYR A 14 6.98 -11.31 2.81
N ARG A 15 6.54 -12.57 2.79
CA ARG A 15 6.72 -13.51 3.89
C ARG A 15 8.21 -13.66 4.24
N ARG A 16 9.05 -13.97 3.27
CA ARG A 16 10.49 -14.18 3.46
C ARG A 16 11.23 -12.89 3.86
N ARG A 17 10.72 -11.74 3.46
CA ARG A 17 11.33 -10.43 3.71
C ARG A 17 10.83 -9.74 4.98
N ALA A 18 9.84 -10.27 5.67
CA ALA A 18 9.12 -9.58 6.74
C ALA A 18 10.04 -8.99 7.82
N GLY A 19 11.04 -9.74 8.27
CA GLY A 19 11.99 -9.30 9.31
C GLY A 19 12.89 -8.13 8.92
N GLU A 20 13.11 -7.90 7.61
CA GLU A 20 13.99 -6.86 7.09
C GLU A 20 13.20 -5.70 6.46
N TYR A 21 11.89 -5.84 6.36
CA TYR A 21 11.08 -4.93 5.56
C TYR A 21 11.22 -3.46 5.98
N GLU A 22 11.27 -3.18 7.27
CA GLU A 22 11.29 -1.81 7.78
C GLU A 22 12.62 -1.07 7.53
N ALA A 23 13.67 -1.76 7.08
CA ALA A 23 14.91 -1.10 6.64
C ALA A 23 14.67 -0.08 5.49
N ILE A 24 13.59 -0.24 4.72
CA ILE A 24 13.21 0.73 3.67
C ILE A 24 12.94 2.13 4.24
N TYR A 25 12.50 2.23 5.49
CA TYR A 25 12.19 3.48 6.19
C TYR A 25 13.43 4.14 6.82
N ALA A 26 14.58 3.46 6.83
CA ALA A 26 15.83 3.97 7.40
C ALA A 26 16.76 4.64 6.39
N LYS A 27 16.41 4.66 5.11
CA LYS A 27 17.23 5.26 4.05
C LYS A 27 17.43 6.76 4.30
N PRO A 28 18.69 7.25 4.46
CA PRO A 28 18.95 8.65 4.85
C PRO A 28 18.37 9.67 3.88
N GLU A 29 18.50 9.42 2.57
CA GLU A 29 18.03 10.31 1.51
C GLU A 29 16.50 10.51 1.50
N ARG A 30 15.75 9.59 2.12
CA ARG A 30 14.28 9.58 2.13
C ARG A 30 13.66 10.19 3.38
N GLN A 31 14.49 10.62 4.34
CA GLN A 31 13.97 11.03 5.65
C GLN A 31 13.12 12.30 5.60
N ALA A 32 13.44 13.25 4.73
CA ALA A 32 12.64 14.47 4.57
C ALA A 32 11.20 14.16 4.13
N ASP A 33 11.06 13.35 3.07
CA ASP A 33 9.76 12.91 2.57
C ASP A 33 8.99 12.10 3.63
N LEU A 34 9.68 11.15 4.26
CA LEU A 34 9.07 10.29 5.28
C LEU A 34 8.63 11.10 6.50
N ALA A 35 9.38 12.11 6.94
CA ALA A 35 8.99 12.98 8.05
C ALA A 35 7.68 13.71 7.72
N ARG A 36 7.57 14.25 6.50
CA ARG A 36 6.35 14.91 6.02
C ARG A 36 5.16 13.95 5.97
N LEU A 37 5.34 12.75 5.38
CA LEU A 37 4.28 11.75 5.24
C LEU A 37 3.83 11.19 6.59
N ARG A 38 4.75 10.96 7.54
CA ARG A 38 4.46 10.53 8.92
C ARG A 38 3.57 11.51 9.68
N HIS A 39 3.65 12.78 9.36
CA HIS A 39 2.77 13.79 9.90
C HIS A 39 1.45 13.88 9.12
N LEU A 40 1.54 13.98 7.81
CA LEU A 40 0.42 14.29 6.93
C LEU A 40 -0.65 13.19 6.90
N ILE A 41 -0.25 11.91 6.74
CA ILE A 41 -1.19 10.78 6.60
C ILE A 41 -2.03 10.60 7.88
N PRO A 42 -1.45 10.52 9.10
CA PRO A 42 -2.26 10.43 10.32
C PRO A 42 -3.20 11.62 10.54
N GLU A 43 -2.77 12.85 10.19
CA GLU A 43 -3.62 14.03 10.33
C GLU A 43 -4.82 14.01 9.37
N ARG A 44 -4.63 13.59 8.13
CA ARG A 44 -5.71 13.47 7.14
C ARG A 44 -6.72 12.37 7.50
N LEU A 45 -6.31 11.37 8.29
CA LEU A 45 -7.14 10.26 8.76
C LEU A 45 -7.64 10.44 10.21
N ARG A 46 -7.39 11.58 10.83
CA ARG A 46 -7.81 11.89 12.20
C ARG A 46 -9.30 11.71 12.40
N GLY A 47 -9.66 10.96 13.44
CA GLY A 47 -11.04 10.68 13.83
C GLY A 47 -11.81 9.78 12.88
N ARG A 48 -11.18 9.22 11.84
CA ARG A 48 -11.81 8.35 10.85
C ARG A 48 -11.82 6.88 11.27
N ARG A 49 -12.78 6.12 10.74
CA ARG A 49 -12.78 4.66 10.74
C ARG A 49 -12.04 4.20 9.48
N VAL A 50 -10.83 3.73 9.64
CA VAL A 50 -9.90 3.50 8.54
C VAL A 50 -9.83 2.02 8.17
N LEU A 51 -9.91 1.71 6.88
CA LEU A 51 -9.47 0.43 6.32
C LEU A 51 -8.05 0.61 5.76
N GLU A 52 -7.09 -0.09 6.33
CA GLU A 52 -5.73 -0.16 5.79
C GLU A 52 -5.55 -1.45 4.98
N VAL A 53 -5.17 -1.32 3.71
CA VAL A 53 -4.94 -2.45 2.81
C VAL A 53 -3.45 -2.67 2.64
N ALA A 54 -3.02 -3.95 2.70
CA ALA A 54 -1.62 -4.36 2.63
C ALA A 54 -0.77 -3.68 3.71
N CYS A 55 -1.17 -3.81 4.97
CA CYS A 55 -0.54 -3.14 6.12
C CYS A 55 0.91 -3.62 6.39
N GLY A 56 1.29 -4.77 5.84
CA GLY A 56 2.61 -5.35 6.01
C GLY A 56 2.97 -5.56 7.49
N THR A 57 4.11 -5.03 7.89
CA THR A 57 4.60 -5.10 9.27
C THR A 57 3.94 -4.09 10.22
N GLY A 58 2.92 -3.35 9.77
CA GLY A 58 2.17 -2.42 10.61
C GLY A 58 2.89 -1.09 10.90
N TYR A 59 3.83 -0.69 10.07
CA TYR A 59 4.54 0.58 10.24
C TYR A 59 3.57 1.78 10.20
N TRP A 60 2.75 1.87 9.15
CA TRP A 60 1.76 2.93 8.99
C TRP A 60 0.57 2.74 9.92
N THR A 61 0.17 1.49 10.17
CA THR A 61 -0.84 1.15 11.19
C THR A 61 -0.55 1.81 12.53
N ALA A 62 0.70 1.69 13.01
CA ALA A 62 1.12 2.26 14.30
C ALA A 62 1.04 3.81 14.34
N LEU A 63 1.26 4.47 13.23
CA LEU A 63 1.17 5.92 13.12
C LEU A 63 -0.29 6.39 13.06
N VAL A 64 -1.09 5.77 12.18
CA VAL A 64 -2.50 6.14 11.94
C VAL A 64 -3.38 5.81 13.14
N ALA A 65 -3.14 4.69 13.82
CA ALA A 65 -3.93 4.30 15.01
C ALA A 65 -3.92 5.34 16.13
N ARG A 66 -2.90 6.22 16.18
CA ARG A 66 -2.81 7.29 17.20
C ARG A 66 -3.87 8.36 16.98
N THR A 67 -4.29 8.60 15.76
CA THR A 67 -5.21 9.70 15.38
C THR A 67 -6.57 9.20 14.91
N ALA A 68 -6.64 8.03 14.28
CA ALA A 68 -7.89 7.42 13.83
C ALA A 68 -8.84 7.11 15.00
N SER A 69 -10.14 7.08 14.75
CA SER A 69 -11.12 6.57 15.72
C SER A 69 -11.04 5.05 15.86
N SER A 70 -10.90 4.34 14.75
CA SER A 70 -10.65 2.91 14.68
C SER A 70 -9.92 2.57 13.38
N LEU A 71 -9.24 1.42 13.34
CA LEU A 71 -8.51 0.96 12.18
C LEU A 71 -8.64 -0.55 12.04
N VAL A 72 -9.03 -1.00 10.85
CA VAL A 72 -8.92 -2.40 10.43
C VAL A 72 -7.77 -2.50 9.45
N ALA A 73 -6.72 -3.21 9.85
CA ALA A 73 -5.51 -3.41 9.05
C ALA A 73 -5.57 -4.80 8.40
N THR A 74 -5.44 -4.85 7.09
CA THR A 74 -5.51 -6.09 6.31
C THR A 74 -4.21 -6.38 5.57
N ASP A 75 -3.84 -7.65 5.51
CA ASP A 75 -2.75 -8.14 4.66
C ASP A 75 -3.06 -9.57 4.19
N ALA A 76 -2.45 -10.01 3.10
CA ALA A 76 -2.56 -11.38 2.60
C ALA A 76 -1.42 -12.29 3.09
N ALA A 77 -0.37 -11.73 3.68
CA ALA A 77 0.80 -12.45 4.17
C ALA A 77 0.80 -12.53 5.70
N ASP A 78 0.93 -13.73 6.24
CA ASP A 78 0.84 -14.01 7.67
C ASP A 78 2.09 -13.55 8.46
N GLU A 79 3.32 -13.69 7.91
CA GLU A 79 4.53 -13.25 8.60
C GLU A 79 4.57 -11.74 8.87
N PRO A 80 4.37 -10.86 7.87
CA PRO A 80 4.26 -9.42 8.13
C PRO A 80 3.15 -9.09 9.11
N MET A 81 1.99 -9.77 9.01
CA MET A 81 0.87 -9.57 9.91
C MET A 81 1.23 -9.92 11.37
N ARG A 82 1.96 -11.01 11.62
CA ARG A 82 2.42 -11.36 12.97
C ARG A 82 3.34 -10.29 13.57
N ILE A 83 4.23 -9.70 12.75
CA ILE A 83 5.08 -8.57 13.19
C ILE A 83 4.20 -7.36 13.51
N ALA A 84 3.22 -7.05 12.66
CA ALA A 84 2.28 -5.96 12.93
C ALA A 84 1.56 -6.17 14.27
N GLN A 85 1.00 -7.36 14.50
CA GLN A 85 0.26 -7.70 15.72
C GLN A 85 1.12 -7.66 16.99
N SER A 86 2.44 -7.85 16.89
CA SER A 86 3.36 -7.77 18.03
C SER A 86 3.66 -6.35 18.50
N LYS A 87 3.28 -5.32 17.74
CA LYS A 87 3.51 -3.93 18.10
C LYS A 87 2.45 -3.41 19.07
N THR A 88 2.77 -2.31 19.76
CA THR A 88 1.85 -1.67 20.69
C THR A 88 0.98 -0.66 19.99
N TYR A 89 -0.32 -0.74 20.23
CA TYR A 89 -1.35 0.16 19.68
C TYR A 89 -2.21 0.75 20.81
N PRO A 90 -2.89 1.88 20.56
CA PRO A 90 -3.90 2.37 21.50
C PRO A 90 -4.99 1.32 21.72
N ALA A 91 -5.38 1.11 22.97
CA ALA A 91 -6.30 0.04 23.36
C ALA A 91 -7.61 0.08 22.56
N GLY A 92 -8.02 -1.05 22.02
CA GLY A 92 -9.28 -1.23 21.28
C GLY A 92 -9.38 -0.55 19.93
N LYS A 93 -8.32 0.11 19.44
CA LYS A 93 -8.39 0.88 18.19
C LYS A 93 -8.04 0.09 16.93
N VAL A 94 -7.24 -0.96 17.05
CA VAL A 94 -6.74 -1.70 15.87
C VAL A 94 -7.25 -3.13 15.89
N ARG A 95 -7.76 -3.57 14.76
CA ARG A 95 -8.11 -4.95 14.46
C ARG A 95 -7.35 -5.40 13.21
N PHE A 96 -6.77 -6.58 13.26
CA PHE A 96 -6.03 -7.18 12.14
C PHE A 96 -6.84 -8.31 11.53
N GLU A 97 -6.91 -8.34 10.20
CA GLU A 97 -7.65 -9.34 9.43
C GLU A 97 -6.84 -9.81 8.22
N MET A 98 -6.72 -11.13 8.07
CA MET A 98 -6.16 -11.69 6.84
C MET A 98 -7.16 -11.47 5.70
N ALA A 99 -6.76 -10.75 4.67
CA ALA A 99 -7.63 -10.47 3.53
C ALA A 99 -6.84 -10.27 2.23
N ASP A 100 -7.47 -10.65 1.13
CA ASP A 100 -7.03 -10.33 -0.21
C ASP A 100 -7.51 -8.94 -0.61
N ALA A 101 -6.61 -8.06 -1.04
CA ALA A 101 -6.95 -6.72 -1.50
C ALA A 101 -7.93 -6.70 -2.69
N TYR A 102 -7.98 -7.78 -3.46
CA TYR A 102 -8.93 -7.94 -4.57
C TYR A 102 -10.29 -8.53 -4.15
N ALA A 103 -10.43 -8.97 -2.91
CA ALA A 103 -11.65 -9.63 -2.41
C ALA A 103 -11.92 -9.24 -0.94
N LEU A 104 -11.98 -7.96 -0.65
CA LEU A 104 -12.28 -7.42 0.68
C LEU A 104 -13.74 -7.71 1.03
N GLY A 105 -13.94 -8.70 1.89
CA GLY A 105 -15.27 -9.22 2.23
C GLY A 105 -16.10 -8.28 3.12
N PRO A 106 -17.45 -8.42 3.13
CA PRO A 106 -18.35 -7.57 3.92
C PRO A 106 -18.16 -7.73 5.44
N ALA A 107 -17.60 -8.84 5.90
CA ALA A 107 -17.29 -9.06 7.31
C ALA A 107 -16.27 -8.05 7.89
N LEU A 108 -15.48 -7.37 7.03
CA LEU A 108 -14.62 -6.28 7.47
C LEU A 108 -15.40 -5.08 8.01
N GLY A 109 -16.63 -4.88 7.54
CA GLY A 109 -17.46 -3.70 7.84
C GLY A 109 -17.38 -2.63 6.75
N THR A 110 -17.80 -1.41 7.10
CA THR A 110 -17.75 -0.23 6.24
C THR A 110 -16.94 0.89 6.91
N PHE A 111 -16.28 1.71 6.10
CA PHE A 111 -15.31 2.70 6.55
C PHE A 111 -15.56 4.04 5.90
N ASP A 112 -15.23 5.11 6.62
CA ASP A 112 -15.27 6.49 6.09
C ASP A 112 -13.90 6.98 5.61
N ALA A 113 -12.86 6.13 5.71
CA ALA A 113 -11.57 6.35 5.08
C ALA A 113 -10.86 5.03 4.75
N ALA A 114 -9.94 5.10 3.79
CA ALA A 114 -9.02 4.00 3.46
C ALA A 114 -7.59 4.50 3.27
N LEU A 115 -6.66 3.60 3.53
CA LEU A 115 -5.22 3.79 3.33
C LEU A 115 -4.62 2.58 2.60
N ALA A 116 -3.83 2.81 1.57
CA ALA A 116 -2.99 1.80 0.96
C ALA A 116 -1.59 2.39 0.67
N VAL A 117 -0.58 1.90 1.39
CA VAL A 117 0.79 2.37 1.28
C VAL A 117 1.68 1.28 0.70
N PHE A 118 2.44 1.62 -0.35
CA PHE A 118 3.32 0.70 -1.07
C PHE A 118 2.63 -0.52 -1.68
N TRP A 119 1.32 -0.43 -1.90
CA TRP A 119 0.52 -1.48 -2.50
C TRP A 119 0.28 -1.26 -4.00
N TRP A 120 -0.04 -0.03 -4.43
CA TRP A 120 -0.40 0.28 -5.82
C TRP A 120 0.64 -0.25 -6.83
N SER A 121 1.90 -0.10 -6.54
CA SER A 121 2.99 -0.56 -7.41
C SER A 121 3.06 -2.08 -7.60
N HIS A 122 2.41 -2.84 -6.73
CA HIS A 122 2.29 -4.29 -6.80
C HIS A 122 0.98 -4.77 -7.46
N VAL A 123 0.16 -3.84 -7.92
CA VAL A 123 -1.08 -4.15 -8.65
C VAL A 123 -0.76 -4.20 -10.15
N PRO A 124 -1.00 -5.33 -10.84
CA PRO A 124 -0.92 -5.37 -12.30
C PRO A 124 -1.85 -4.31 -12.92
N ARG A 125 -1.40 -3.65 -13.98
CA ARG A 125 -2.18 -2.57 -14.63
C ARG A 125 -3.60 -3.03 -15.00
N ALA A 126 -3.73 -4.25 -15.51
CA ALA A 126 -5.01 -4.84 -15.89
C ALA A 126 -5.95 -5.10 -14.69
N ARG A 127 -5.44 -5.15 -13.44
CA ARG A 127 -6.21 -5.44 -12.23
C ARG A 127 -6.47 -4.22 -11.34
N ILE A 128 -6.05 -3.03 -11.74
CA ILE A 128 -6.29 -1.80 -10.96
C ILE A 128 -7.79 -1.58 -10.72
N ALA A 129 -8.62 -1.74 -11.75
CA ALA A 129 -10.06 -1.58 -11.62
C ALA A 129 -10.69 -2.59 -10.65
N GLU A 130 -10.21 -3.84 -10.65
CA GLU A 130 -10.64 -4.90 -9.73
C GLU A 130 -10.29 -4.54 -8.28
N PHE A 131 -9.05 -4.11 -8.03
CA PHE A 131 -8.61 -3.65 -6.72
C PHE A 131 -9.46 -2.48 -6.22
N LEU A 132 -9.65 -1.46 -7.06
CA LEU A 132 -10.46 -0.29 -6.69
C LEU A 132 -11.92 -0.66 -6.40
N ALA A 133 -12.51 -1.56 -7.19
CA ALA A 133 -13.88 -2.04 -6.95
C ALA A 133 -13.99 -2.76 -5.58
N SER A 134 -13.01 -3.62 -5.26
CA SER A 134 -12.95 -4.31 -3.97
C SER A 134 -12.83 -3.33 -2.80
N LEU A 135 -11.93 -2.34 -2.92
CA LEU A 135 -11.73 -1.31 -1.91
C LEU A 135 -12.98 -0.45 -1.72
N HIS A 136 -13.52 0.09 -2.82
CA HIS A 136 -14.68 1.00 -2.78
C HIS A 136 -15.93 0.33 -2.23
N ALA A 137 -16.11 -0.99 -2.44
CA ALA A 137 -17.23 -1.75 -1.87
C ALA A 137 -17.22 -1.77 -0.32
N ARG A 138 -16.13 -1.38 0.33
CA ARG A 138 -16.01 -1.28 1.81
C ARG A 138 -16.12 0.15 2.32
N LEU A 139 -16.32 1.12 1.43
CA LEU A 139 -16.30 2.53 1.78
C LEU A 139 -17.69 3.16 1.72
N GLU A 140 -17.94 4.09 2.60
CA GLU A 140 -19.14 4.92 2.59
C GLU A 140 -19.04 6.01 1.50
N PRO A 141 -20.16 6.51 0.98
CA PRO A 141 -20.15 7.69 0.13
C PRO A 141 -19.44 8.85 0.82
N GLY A 142 -18.58 9.55 0.09
CA GLY A 142 -17.75 10.63 0.62
C GLY A 142 -16.53 10.18 1.42
N ALA A 143 -16.27 8.87 1.53
CA ALA A 143 -15.09 8.35 2.20
C ALA A 143 -13.80 8.89 1.59
N ARG A 144 -12.83 9.20 2.45
CA ARG A 144 -11.50 9.66 2.06
C ARG A 144 -10.59 8.47 1.76
N VAL A 145 -9.93 8.47 0.62
CA VAL A 145 -8.95 7.44 0.26
C VAL A 145 -7.57 8.10 0.11
N ILE A 146 -6.58 7.50 0.74
CA ILE A 146 -5.17 7.89 0.63
C ILE A 146 -4.39 6.72 0.05
N LEU A 147 -3.71 6.98 -1.05
CA LEU A 147 -2.78 6.06 -1.71
C LEU A 147 -1.38 6.69 -1.67
N MET A 148 -0.36 5.92 -1.33
CA MET A 148 1.03 6.37 -1.33
C MET A 148 1.94 5.27 -1.82
N ASP A 149 2.88 5.61 -2.71
CA ASP A 149 3.89 4.66 -3.16
C ASP A 149 5.18 5.38 -3.61
N ASN A 150 6.15 4.59 -4.04
CA ASN A 150 7.44 5.08 -4.50
C ASN A 150 7.34 5.73 -5.88
N ARG A 151 8.15 6.76 -6.09
CA ARG A 151 8.57 7.20 -7.43
C ARG A 151 9.79 6.39 -7.86
N TYR A 152 9.97 6.23 -9.17
CA TYR A 152 11.23 5.72 -9.69
C TYR A 152 12.25 6.87 -9.72
N ILE A 153 13.33 6.72 -8.97
CA ILE A 153 14.43 7.69 -8.92
C ILE A 153 15.71 6.94 -9.29
N ASP A 154 16.31 7.33 -10.38
CA ASP A 154 17.55 6.73 -10.84
C ASP A 154 18.66 6.87 -9.76
N GLY A 155 19.46 5.84 -9.59
CA GLY A 155 20.50 5.78 -8.54
C GLY A 155 19.98 5.46 -7.12
N SER A 156 18.69 5.69 -6.79
CA SER A 156 18.10 5.33 -5.48
C SER A 156 17.14 4.14 -5.56
N SER A 157 16.42 4.00 -6.66
CA SER A 157 15.52 2.86 -6.90
C SER A 157 16.30 1.63 -7.38
N THR A 158 15.85 0.43 -7.01
CA THR A 158 16.32 -0.78 -7.69
C THR A 158 16.00 -0.67 -9.19
N PRO A 159 16.93 -0.98 -10.10
CA PRO A 159 16.68 -0.90 -11.53
C PRO A 159 15.48 -1.74 -11.99
N ILE A 160 14.77 -1.27 -13.00
CA ILE A 160 13.73 -2.04 -13.68
C ILE A 160 14.44 -3.11 -14.52
N ALA A 161 14.22 -4.38 -14.18
CA ALA A 161 14.84 -5.52 -14.84
C ALA A 161 14.04 -6.03 -16.05
N HIS A 162 12.71 -5.81 -16.05
CA HIS A 162 11.83 -6.31 -17.10
C HIS A 162 10.59 -5.41 -17.27
N ARG A 163 10.04 -5.40 -18.50
CA ARG A 163 8.72 -4.87 -18.83
C ARG A 163 7.95 -5.93 -19.60
N ASP A 164 6.68 -6.15 -19.25
CA ASP A 164 5.81 -7.04 -20.00
C ASP A 164 5.02 -6.30 -21.10
N ALA A 165 4.21 -7.06 -21.86
CA ALA A 165 3.40 -6.52 -22.95
C ALA A 165 2.29 -5.59 -22.47
N ASP A 166 1.84 -5.72 -21.22
CA ASP A 166 0.82 -4.87 -20.59
C ASP A 166 1.44 -3.59 -19.99
N GLY A 167 2.75 -3.40 -20.14
CA GLY A 167 3.50 -2.26 -19.62
C GLY A 167 3.81 -2.34 -18.12
N ASN A 168 3.57 -3.47 -17.46
CA ASN A 168 4.03 -3.66 -16.10
C ASN A 168 5.55 -3.71 -16.04
N THR A 169 6.10 -3.20 -14.95
CA THR A 169 7.53 -3.21 -14.68
C THR A 169 7.87 -4.12 -13.52
N TYR A 170 9.04 -4.73 -13.60
CA TYR A 170 9.52 -5.70 -12.62
C TYR A 170 10.93 -5.34 -12.17
N GLN A 171 11.22 -5.61 -10.90
CA GLN A 171 12.54 -5.45 -10.30
C GLN A 171 13.03 -6.79 -9.77
N ASP A 172 14.28 -7.14 -10.02
CA ASP A 172 14.91 -8.30 -9.41
C ASP A 172 15.44 -7.90 -8.02
N ARG A 173 14.91 -8.53 -7.00
CA ARG A 173 15.18 -8.24 -5.58
C ARG A 173 15.97 -9.38 -4.95
N ARG A 174 17.14 -9.06 -4.41
CA ARG A 174 17.94 -10.03 -3.63
C ARG A 174 17.42 -10.08 -2.19
N LEU A 175 17.19 -11.30 -1.69
CA LEU A 175 16.87 -11.58 -0.30
C LEU A 175 18.13 -11.84 0.52
N ALA A 176 18.03 -11.84 1.85
CA ALA A 176 19.16 -12.07 2.76
C ALA A 176 19.83 -13.44 2.56
N ASP A 177 19.07 -14.45 2.15
CA ASP A 177 19.58 -15.78 1.81
C ASP A 177 20.34 -15.84 0.47
N GLY A 178 20.48 -14.69 -0.20
CA GLY A 178 21.14 -14.56 -1.50
C GLY A 178 20.28 -14.89 -2.72
N SER A 179 19.09 -15.42 -2.54
CA SER A 179 18.17 -15.69 -3.64
C SER A 179 17.67 -14.40 -4.29
N VAL A 180 17.28 -14.47 -5.56
CA VAL A 180 16.74 -13.33 -6.30
C VAL A 180 15.30 -13.65 -6.68
N THR A 181 14.38 -12.74 -6.33
CA THR A 181 12.96 -12.84 -6.69
C THR A 181 12.59 -11.67 -7.60
N ARG A 182 11.91 -11.97 -8.69
CA ARG A 182 11.33 -10.94 -9.57
C ARG A 182 10.03 -10.45 -9.00
N VAL A 183 9.95 -9.16 -8.73
CA VAL A 183 8.81 -8.53 -8.07
C VAL A 183 8.18 -7.49 -9.02
N LEU A 184 6.87 -7.58 -9.20
CA LEU A 184 6.09 -6.55 -9.88
C LEU A 184 6.25 -5.23 -9.13
N LYS A 185 6.69 -4.19 -9.82
CA LYS A 185 6.87 -2.84 -9.26
C LYS A 185 6.60 -1.79 -10.33
N ASN A 186 5.36 -1.32 -10.38
CA ASN A 186 4.91 -0.25 -11.26
C ASN A 186 5.17 1.13 -10.64
N PHE A 187 5.40 2.10 -11.49
CA PHE A 187 5.60 3.50 -11.10
C PHE A 187 4.65 4.36 -11.94
N PRO A 188 3.41 4.56 -11.48
CA PRO A 188 2.41 5.29 -12.24
C PRO A 188 2.78 6.79 -12.33
N ALA A 189 2.47 7.40 -13.47
CA ALA A 189 2.42 8.84 -13.60
C ALA A 189 1.09 9.39 -13.04
N GLU A 190 1.01 10.71 -12.81
CA GLU A 190 -0.20 11.33 -12.26
C GLU A 190 -1.42 11.13 -13.17
N ASP A 191 -1.27 11.23 -14.48
CA ASP A 191 -2.33 11.03 -15.45
C ASP A 191 -2.87 9.59 -15.45
N GLU A 192 -2.02 8.59 -15.23
CA GLU A 192 -2.43 7.19 -15.05
C GLU A 192 -3.27 7.02 -13.79
N LEU A 193 -2.83 7.61 -12.66
CA LEU A 193 -3.59 7.60 -11.40
C LEU A 193 -4.95 8.28 -11.58
N ARG A 194 -4.96 9.48 -12.15
CA ARG A 194 -6.17 10.25 -12.43
C ARG A 194 -7.14 9.49 -13.34
N SER A 195 -6.62 8.82 -14.36
CA SER A 195 -7.43 8.03 -15.30
C SER A 195 -8.02 6.79 -14.62
N SER A 196 -7.29 6.15 -13.70
CA SER A 196 -7.76 4.99 -12.94
C SER A 196 -8.83 5.35 -11.91
N LEU A 197 -8.82 6.59 -11.42
CA LEU A 197 -9.72 7.11 -10.38
C LEU A 197 -10.86 7.96 -10.98
N LYS A 198 -11.29 7.66 -12.22
CA LYS A 198 -12.43 8.34 -12.86
C LYS A 198 -13.67 8.25 -11.98
N GLY A 199 -14.31 9.42 -11.76
CA GLY A 199 -15.47 9.52 -10.88
C GLY A 199 -15.14 9.85 -9.43
N ALA A 200 -13.88 9.79 -9.00
CA ALA A 200 -13.48 10.30 -7.71
C ALA A 200 -13.64 11.83 -7.63
N LYS A 201 -14.04 12.33 -6.45
CA LYS A 201 -14.10 13.77 -6.16
C LYS A 201 -12.82 14.23 -5.46
N ASP A 202 -12.50 15.49 -5.57
CA ASP A 202 -11.40 16.15 -4.85
C ASP A 202 -10.04 15.45 -5.04
N PHE A 203 -9.79 14.87 -6.24
CA PHE A 203 -8.52 14.22 -6.51
C PHE A 203 -7.36 15.21 -6.41
N CYS A 204 -6.45 14.93 -5.51
CA CYS A 204 -5.19 15.64 -5.30
C CYS A 204 -4.02 14.67 -5.44
N HIS A 205 -2.98 15.08 -6.14
CA HIS A 205 -1.73 14.35 -6.26
C HIS A 205 -0.57 15.23 -5.80
N GLU A 206 0.28 14.69 -4.94
CA GLU A 206 1.48 15.35 -4.46
C GLU A 206 2.69 14.48 -4.81
N ALA A 207 3.56 14.99 -5.67
CA ALA A 207 4.84 14.37 -5.99
C ALA A 207 5.91 14.92 -5.03
N LEU A 208 6.40 14.07 -4.12
CA LEU A 208 7.59 14.31 -3.31
C LEU A 208 8.84 13.88 -4.10
N GLU A 209 10.00 13.95 -3.50
CA GLU A 209 11.24 13.54 -4.18
C GLU A 209 11.24 12.02 -4.47
N TYR A 210 10.94 11.19 -3.47
CA TYR A 210 11.01 9.71 -3.55
C TYR A 210 9.65 9.03 -3.56
N TYR A 211 8.58 9.73 -3.23
CA TYR A 211 7.24 9.18 -3.09
C TYR A 211 6.22 10.03 -3.84
N TRP A 212 5.07 9.45 -4.09
CA TRP A 212 3.87 10.17 -4.46
C TRP A 212 2.77 9.87 -3.45
N LEU A 213 1.91 10.83 -3.22
CA LEU A 213 0.70 10.73 -2.42
C LEU A 213 -0.48 11.14 -3.29
N ALA A 214 -1.48 10.27 -3.38
CA ALA A 214 -2.76 10.60 -4.01
C ALA A 214 -3.87 10.52 -2.98
N GLU A 215 -4.75 11.49 -3.00
CA GLU A 215 -5.93 11.55 -2.15
C GLU A 215 -7.16 11.85 -3.00
N TYR A 216 -8.29 11.23 -2.65
CA TYR A 216 -9.57 11.50 -3.28
C TYR A 216 -10.73 11.17 -2.33
N ARG A 217 -11.95 11.57 -2.72
CA ARG A 217 -13.20 11.17 -2.06
C ARG A 217 -14.01 10.27 -2.99
N LEU A 218 -14.57 9.21 -2.39
CA LEU A 218 -15.54 8.38 -3.08
C LEU A 218 -16.82 9.18 -3.34
N GLN A 219 -17.46 8.93 -4.51
CA GLN A 219 -18.78 9.54 -4.84
C GLN A 219 -19.88 9.01 -3.96
#